data_04daed0c479d184640bead70129986b0
#
_entry.id   04daed0c479d184640bead70129986b0
#
_cell.length_a   1.000
_cell.length_b   1.000
_cell.length_c   1.000
_cell.angle_alpha   90.00
_cell.angle_beta   90.00
_cell.angle_gamma   90.00
#
_symmetry.space_group_name_H-M   'P 1'
#
loop_
_entity.id
_entity.type
_entity.pdbx_description
1 polymer ?
#
loop_
_entity_poly.entity_id
_entity_poly.type
_entity_poly.pdbx_seq_one_letter_code
_entity_poly.pdbx_strand_id
1 'polypeptide(L)'
;MKLWLLRHGEAEPQARRDAERRLTTHGIKEALKSAAQLAGRPLDGILASPYVRAQETAELVREALGFEGSVGTAPWLTPDDDPKDVLRFLDGRNEQNLLLVTHQPLVGTLAGLLVHGSRSDAVPFSTATLAELEGEVPVAGLMELVSLYHPRHS
;
A
#
# COMPACT_ATOMS: atom_id res chain seq x y z
N MET A 1 11.34 11.90 -3.19
CA MET A 1 10.06 11.20 -3.30
C MET A 1 9.78 10.40 -2.04
N LYS A 2 8.57 10.50 -1.54
CA LYS A 2 8.08 9.61 -0.49
C LYS A 2 7.08 8.65 -1.06
N LEU A 3 7.24 7.39 -0.72
CA LEU A 3 6.36 6.32 -1.16
C LEU A 3 5.85 5.59 0.08
N TRP A 4 4.53 5.56 0.24
CA TRP A 4 3.91 4.78 1.31
C TRP A 4 3.32 3.52 0.71
N LEU A 5 3.60 2.39 1.36
CA LEU A 5 3.07 1.08 0.97
C LEU A 5 2.14 0.61 2.07
N LEU A 6 0.90 0.32 1.72
CA LEU A 6 -0.11 -0.11 2.68
C LEU A 6 -0.69 -1.46 2.24
N ARG A 7 -0.57 -2.47 3.09
CA ARG A 7 -1.31 -3.70 2.87
C ARG A 7 -2.75 -3.46 3.31
N HIS A 8 -3.73 -3.94 2.53
CA HIS A 8 -5.15 -3.80 2.88
C HIS A 8 -5.43 -4.35 4.28
N GLY A 9 -6.54 -3.91 4.90
CA GLY A 9 -7.00 -4.41 6.18
C GLY A 9 -7.51 -5.85 6.11
N GLU A 10 -7.79 -6.44 7.29
CA GLU A 10 -8.32 -7.79 7.34
C GLU A 10 -9.58 -7.92 6.47
N ALA A 11 -9.62 -8.99 5.67
CA ALA A 11 -10.72 -9.24 4.76
C ALA A 11 -11.50 -10.50 5.15
N GLU A 12 -12.74 -10.56 4.73
CA GLU A 12 -13.59 -11.75 4.91
C GLU A 12 -12.87 -12.97 4.34
N PRO A 13 -12.95 -14.13 4.99
CA PRO A 13 -12.22 -15.31 4.55
C PRO A 13 -12.76 -15.90 3.26
N GLN A 14 -14.01 -15.61 2.92
CA GLN A 14 -14.66 -16.17 1.74
C GLN A 14 -15.48 -15.13 1.00
N ALA A 15 -15.55 -15.31 -0.32
CA ALA A 15 -16.42 -14.60 -1.21
C ALA A 15 -16.56 -15.47 -2.46
N ARG A 16 -17.44 -15.07 -3.37
CA ARG A 16 -17.62 -15.77 -4.63
C ARG A 16 -16.31 -15.87 -5.41
N ARG A 17 -15.50 -14.82 -5.36
CA ARG A 17 -14.15 -14.76 -5.94
C ARG A 17 -13.24 -14.09 -4.93
N ASP A 18 -11.96 -14.45 -4.93
CA ASP A 18 -10.98 -13.82 -4.05
C ASP A 18 -10.97 -12.30 -4.21
N ALA A 19 -11.07 -11.80 -5.43
CA ALA A 19 -11.06 -10.37 -5.71
C ALA A 19 -12.27 -9.62 -5.13
N GLU A 20 -13.33 -10.33 -4.76
CA GLU A 20 -14.56 -9.74 -4.22
C GLU A 20 -14.62 -9.73 -2.70
N ARG A 21 -13.62 -10.31 -2.01
CA ARG A 21 -13.60 -10.33 -0.55
C ARG A 21 -13.53 -8.92 0.01
N ARG A 22 -14.44 -8.60 0.92
CA ARG A 22 -14.56 -7.28 1.53
C ARG A 22 -13.84 -7.23 2.87
N LEU A 23 -13.55 -6.04 3.35
CA LEU A 23 -13.00 -5.86 4.68
C LEU A 23 -13.99 -6.33 5.74
N THR A 24 -13.45 -6.93 6.81
CA THR A 24 -14.22 -7.18 8.03
C THR A 24 -14.35 -5.87 8.80
N THR A 25 -15.22 -5.85 9.84
CA THR A 25 -15.30 -4.72 10.76
C THR A 25 -13.93 -4.45 11.38
N HIS A 26 -13.21 -5.52 11.73
CA HIS A 26 -11.85 -5.42 12.28
C HIS A 26 -10.90 -4.79 11.26
N GLY A 27 -10.97 -5.21 9.99
CA GLY A 27 -10.14 -4.65 8.92
C GLY A 27 -10.39 -3.16 8.69
N ILE A 28 -11.63 -2.72 8.82
CA ILE A 28 -11.98 -1.30 8.74
C ILE A 28 -11.28 -0.53 9.86
N LYS A 29 -11.30 -1.04 11.09
CA LYS A 29 -10.62 -0.41 12.21
C LYS A 29 -9.12 -0.36 12.00
N GLU A 30 -8.52 -1.42 11.48
CA GLU A 30 -7.09 -1.46 11.16
C GLU A 30 -6.74 -0.37 10.14
N ALA A 31 -7.52 -0.29 9.06
CA ALA A 31 -7.29 0.70 8.01
C ALA A 31 -7.36 2.13 8.54
N LEU A 32 -8.32 2.41 9.43
CA LEU A 32 -8.45 3.73 10.03
C LEU A 32 -7.29 4.08 10.96
N LYS A 33 -6.74 3.10 11.68
CA LYS A 33 -5.54 3.31 12.50
C LYS A 33 -4.33 3.69 11.63
N SER A 34 -4.17 2.99 10.51
CA SER A 34 -3.07 3.28 9.58
C SER A 34 -3.27 4.64 8.90
N ALA A 35 -4.52 4.98 8.55
CA ALA A 35 -4.83 6.30 7.98
C ALA A 35 -4.42 7.41 8.93
N ALA A 36 -4.60 7.23 10.24
CA ALA A 36 -4.21 8.23 11.23
C ALA A 36 -2.71 8.54 11.19
N GLN A 37 -1.87 7.59 10.79
CA GLN A 37 -0.44 7.79 10.64
C GLN A 37 -0.10 8.70 9.46
N LEU A 38 -1.03 8.85 8.52
CA LEU A 38 -0.86 9.71 7.35
C LEU A 38 -1.44 11.10 7.53
N ALA A 39 -2.05 11.38 8.69
CA ALA A 39 -2.64 12.68 8.97
C ALA A 39 -1.58 13.79 8.87
N GLY A 40 -1.90 14.84 8.11
CA GLY A 40 -0.98 15.96 7.91
C GLY A 40 0.14 15.70 6.89
N ARG A 41 0.22 14.49 6.32
CA ARG A 41 1.21 14.19 5.28
C ARG A 41 0.67 14.66 3.92
N PRO A 42 1.50 15.26 3.09
CA PRO A 42 1.05 15.87 1.84
C PRO A 42 0.96 14.85 0.69
N LEU A 43 -0.04 13.96 0.72
CA LEU A 43 -0.22 13.00 -0.36
C LEU A 43 -0.60 13.68 -1.68
N ASP A 44 0.04 13.26 -2.76
CA ASP A 44 -0.24 13.71 -4.12
C ASP A 44 -1.11 12.72 -4.88
N GLY A 45 -1.14 11.47 -4.45
CA GLY A 45 -1.91 10.43 -5.12
C GLY A 45 -2.11 9.21 -4.27
N ILE A 46 -3.19 8.49 -4.54
CA ILE A 46 -3.52 7.21 -3.93
C ILE A 46 -3.85 6.24 -5.05
N LEU A 47 -3.11 5.15 -5.14
CA LEU A 47 -3.35 4.08 -6.10
C LEU A 47 -3.65 2.80 -5.35
N ALA A 48 -4.64 2.05 -5.81
CA ALA A 48 -5.02 0.79 -5.18
C ALA A 48 -5.20 -0.32 -6.19
N SER A 49 -4.92 -1.55 -5.75
CA SER A 49 -5.28 -2.75 -6.48
C SER A 49 -6.78 -2.72 -6.82
N PRO A 50 -7.20 -3.33 -7.93
CA PRO A 50 -8.63 -3.42 -8.27
C PRO A 50 -9.44 -4.32 -7.33
N TYR A 51 -8.81 -5.13 -6.48
CA TYR A 51 -9.51 -6.01 -5.55
C TYR A 51 -10.30 -5.18 -4.53
N VAL A 52 -11.48 -5.64 -4.18
CA VAL A 52 -12.41 -4.92 -3.31
C VAL A 52 -11.76 -4.52 -1.98
N ARG A 53 -11.06 -5.46 -1.32
CA ARG A 53 -10.43 -5.18 -0.02
C ARG A 53 -9.39 -4.05 -0.08
N ALA A 54 -8.68 -3.93 -1.19
CA ALA A 54 -7.71 -2.84 -1.38
C ALA A 54 -8.42 -1.52 -1.70
N GLN A 55 -9.46 -1.56 -2.52
CA GLN A 55 -10.26 -0.37 -2.84
C GLN A 55 -10.95 0.18 -1.59
N GLU A 56 -11.52 -0.69 -0.78
CA GLU A 56 -12.17 -0.27 0.47
C GLU A 56 -11.17 0.35 1.43
N THR A 57 -9.99 -0.26 1.58
CA THR A 57 -8.93 0.29 2.43
C THR A 57 -8.52 1.69 1.94
N ALA A 58 -8.28 1.83 0.64
CA ALA A 58 -7.88 3.11 0.05
C ALA A 58 -8.95 4.19 0.22
N GLU A 59 -10.23 3.85 0.05
CA GLU A 59 -11.32 4.81 0.24
C GLU A 59 -11.45 5.26 1.69
N LEU A 60 -11.23 4.36 2.65
CA LEU A 60 -11.23 4.72 4.07
C LEU A 60 -10.10 5.71 4.37
N VAL A 61 -8.92 5.48 3.80
CA VAL A 61 -7.79 6.41 3.95
C VAL A 61 -8.13 7.75 3.31
N ARG A 62 -8.64 7.73 2.09
CA ARG A 62 -9.01 8.95 1.37
C ARG A 62 -9.98 9.82 2.19
N GLU A 63 -11.04 9.20 2.72
CA GLU A 63 -12.04 9.91 3.53
C GLU A 63 -11.45 10.42 4.84
N ALA A 64 -10.68 9.60 5.54
CA ALA A 64 -10.07 9.97 6.81
C ALA A 64 -9.12 11.16 6.68
N LEU A 65 -8.41 11.25 5.55
CA LEU A 65 -7.46 12.34 5.31
C LEU A 65 -8.09 13.58 4.67
N GLY A 66 -9.33 13.48 4.20
CA GLY A 66 -9.94 14.55 3.43
C GLY A 66 -9.22 14.78 2.09
N PHE A 67 -8.63 13.72 1.52
CA PHE A 67 -7.94 13.81 0.25
C PHE A 67 -8.94 14.13 -0.87
N GLU A 68 -8.71 15.25 -1.57
CA GLU A 68 -9.67 15.74 -2.57
C GLU A 68 -9.66 14.98 -3.89
N GLY A 69 -8.54 14.33 -4.19
CA GLY A 69 -8.45 13.50 -5.39
C GLY A 69 -9.23 12.21 -5.25
N SER A 70 -9.33 11.45 -6.32
CA SER A 70 -9.92 10.12 -6.30
C SER A 70 -8.84 9.06 -6.15
N VAL A 71 -9.24 7.86 -5.71
CA VAL A 71 -8.35 6.70 -5.69
C VAL A 71 -8.20 6.19 -7.13
N GLY A 72 -6.96 6.12 -7.61
CA GLY A 72 -6.67 5.52 -8.90
C GLY A 72 -6.60 4.00 -8.77
N THR A 73 -7.07 3.27 -9.77
CA THR A 73 -6.98 1.82 -9.80
C THR A 73 -5.77 1.40 -10.60
N ALA A 74 -4.92 0.57 -9.97
CA ALA A 74 -3.69 0.09 -10.59
C ALA A 74 -3.75 -1.43 -10.77
N PRO A 75 -3.99 -1.93 -12.01
CA PRO A 75 -4.09 -3.37 -12.25
C PRO A 75 -2.80 -4.14 -11.95
N TRP A 76 -1.69 -3.44 -11.82
CA TRP A 76 -0.37 -4.00 -11.54
C TRP A 76 -0.05 -4.08 -10.03
N LEU A 77 -1.07 -3.90 -9.17
CA LEU A 77 -0.94 -4.01 -7.71
C LEU A 77 -1.70 -5.21 -7.14
N THR A 78 -1.99 -6.24 -7.94
CA THR A 78 -2.67 -7.45 -7.45
C THR A 78 -1.67 -8.36 -6.71
N PRO A 79 -2.16 -9.34 -5.91
CA PRO A 79 -1.28 -10.11 -5.01
C PRO A 79 -0.08 -10.78 -5.67
N ASP A 80 -0.24 -11.29 -6.88
CA ASP A 80 0.77 -12.09 -7.56
C ASP A 80 1.56 -11.32 -8.62
N ASP A 81 1.41 -10.00 -8.67
CA ASP A 81 2.16 -9.20 -9.62
C ASP A 81 3.65 -9.15 -9.28
N ASP A 82 4.46 -8.94 -10.30
CA ASP A 82 5.92 -8.87 -10.15
C ASP A 82 6.30 -7.47 -9.63
N PRO A 83 7.08 -7.38 -8.54
CA PRO A 83 7.51 -6.08 -8.03
C PRO A 83 8.35 -5.28 -9.03
N LYS A 84 9.04 -5.95 -9.97
CA LYS A 84 9.77 -5.26 -11.04
C LYS A 84 8.82 -4.52 -11.98
N ASP A 85 7.64 -5.07 -12.22
CA ASP A 85 6.62 -4.41 -13.05
C ASP A 85 6.09 -3.17 -12.34
N VAL A 86 5.93 -3.24 -11.01
CA VAL A 86 5.52 -2.07 -10.22
C VAL A 86 6.54 -0.94 -10.39
N LEU A 87 7.83 -1.24 -10.30
CA LEU A 87 8.87 -0.22 -10.51
C LEU A 87 8.78 0.40 -11.90
N ARG A 88 8.47 -0.42 -12.91
CA ARG A 88 8.33 0.05 -14.28
C ARG A 88 7.15 1.03 -14.41
N PHE A 89 6.02 0.73 -13.76
CA PHE A 89 4.86 1.63 -13.78
C PHE A 89 5.08 2.89 -12.95
N LEU A 90 5.90 2.83 -11.91
CA LEU A 90 6.25 4.00 -11.11
C LEU A 90 7.22 4.93 -11.82
N ASP A 91 8.04 4.37 -12.71
CA ASP A 91 8.97 5.16 -13.50
C ASP A 91 8.20 6.11 -14.41
N GLY A 92 8.57 7.37 -14.37
CA GLY A 92 7.86 8.38 -15.16
C GLY A 92 6.62 8.99 -14.52
N ARG A 93 6.21 8.52 -13.35
CA ARG A 93 5.14 9.18 -12.61
C ARG A 93 5.70 10.43 -11.91
N ASN A 94 4.85 11.44 -11.75
CA ASN A 94 5.26 12.75 -11.25
C ASN A 94 4.98 12.98 -9.77
N GLU A 95 4.27 12.08 -9.10
CA GLU A 95 3.95 12.26 -7.69
C GLU A 95 5.22 12.23 -6.84
N GLN A 96 5.32 13.17 -5.90
CA GLN A 96 6.40 13.22 -4.92
C GLN A 96 6.03 12.51 -3.63
N ASN A 97 4.73 12.30 -3.40
CA ASN A 97 4.18 11.69 -2.19
C ASN A 97 3.03 10.76 -2.58
N LEU A 98 3.33 9.49 -2.81
CA LEU A 98 2.39 8.53 -3.37
C LEU A 98 2.09 7.40 -2.39
N LEU A 99 0.80 7.08 -2.21
CA LEU A 99 0.36 5.92 -1.44
C LEU A 99 -0.07 4.81 -2.38
N LEU A 100 0.47 3.61 -2.18
CA LEU A 100 0.05 2.40 -2.87
C LEU A 100 -0.64 1.47 -1.89
N VAL A 101 -1.86 1.04 -2.21
CA VAL A 101 -2.62 0.09 -1.38
C VAL A 101 -2.70 -1.23 -2.11
N THR A 102 -2.13 -2.28 -1.53
CA THR A 102 -1.92 -3.53 -2.21
C THR A 102 -1.97 -4.73 -1.26
N HIS A 103 -1.31 -5.81 -1.58
CA HIS A 103 -1.44 -7.12 -0.94
C HIS A 103 -0.08 -7.76 -0.70
N GLN A 104 -0.04 -8.74 0.22
CA GLN A 104 1.01 -9.74 0.23
C GLN A 104 0.73 -10.79 -0.85
N PRO A 105 1.74 -11.41 -1.47
CA PRO A 105 3.17 -11.22 -1.18
C PRO A 105 3.80 -10.01 -1.87
N LEU A 106 3.09 -9.36 -2.78
CA LEU A 106 3.65 -8.25 -3.57
C LEU A 106 4.24 -7.13 -2.72
N VAL A 107 3.51 -6.64 -1.72
CA VAL A 107 3.95 -5.46 -0.96
C VAL A 107 5.26 -5.71 -0.21
N GLY A 108 5.42 -6.89 0.38
CA GLY A 108 6.65 -7.24 1.09
C GLY A 108 7.84 -7.38 0.16
N THR A 109 7.65 -8.04 -0.99
CA THR A 109 8.71 -8.20 -1.98
C THR A 109 9.07 -6.87 -2.64
N LEU A 110 8.07 -6.01 -2.87
CA LEU A 110 8.29 -4.67 -3.41
C LEU A 110 9.13 -3.83 -2.46
N ALA A 111 8.78 -3.82 -1.17
CA ALA A 111 9.53 -3.08 -0.17
C ALA A 111 10.97 -3.59 -0.09
N GLY A 112 11.16 -4.91 -0.08
CA GLY A 112 12.50 -5.52 -0.08
C GLY A 112 13.31 -5.13 -1.31
N LEU A 113 12.67 -5.13 -2.48
CA LEU A 113 13.34 -4.74 -3.72
C LEU A 113 13.76 -3.27 -3.68
N LEU A 114 12.88 -2.38 -3.23
CA LEU A 114 13.17 -0.94 -3.17
C LEU A 114 14.26 -0.60 -2.15
N VAL A 115 14.26 -1.26 -0.99
CA VAL A 115 15.17 -0.94 0.10
C VAL A 115 16.48 -1.71 -0.01
N HIS A 116 16.42 -3.01 -0.27
CA HIS A 116 17.59 -3.90 -0.26
C HIS A 116 18.11 -4.27 -1.65
N GLY A 117 17.37 -3.92 -2.70
CA GLY A 117 17.73 -4.27 -4.07
C GLY A 117 17.44 -5.73 -4.43
N SER A 118 16.76 -6.48 -3.56
CA SER A 118 16.44 -7.89 -3.78
C SER A 118 15.04 -8.21 -3.30
N ARG A 119 14.26 -8.89 -4.14
CA ARG A 119 12.93 -9.36 -3.78
C ARG A 119 12.96 -10.51 -2.77
N SER A 120 14.12 -11.15 -2.59
CA SER A 120 14.28 -12.22 -1.60
C SER A 120 14.43 -11.69 -0.17
N ASP A 121 14.66 -10.39 0.00
CA ASP A 121 14.77 -9.73 1.30
C ASP A 121 13.46 -9.02 1.65
N ALA A 122 12.34 -9.72 1.53
CA ALA A 122 11.02 -9.17 1.75
C ALA A 122 10.85 -8.57 3.15
N VAL A 123 10.15 -7.45 3.22
CA VAL A 123 9.76 -6.81 4.48
C VAL A 123 8.43 -7.41 4.93
N PRO A 124 8.28 -7.80 6.21
CA PRO A 124 7.02 -8.38 6.67
C PRO A 124 5.91 -7.34 6.81
N PHE A 125 4.75 -7.63 6.20
CA PHE A 125 3.55 -6.81 6.33
C PHE A 125 2.40 -7.67 6.85
N SER A 126 1.86 -7.32 8.01
CA SER A 126 0.55 -7.83 8.43
C SER A 126 -0.54 -6.94 7.82
N THR A 127 -1.81 -7.30 8.00
CA THR A 127 -2.92 -6.50 7.44
C THR A 127 -2.83 -5.06 7.94
N ALA A 128 -3.09 -4.11 7.05
CA ALA A 128 -3.00 -2.67 7.26
C ALA A 128 -1.64 -2.17 7.77
N THR A 129 -0.58 -2.96 7.64
CA THR A 129 0.77 -2.45 7.89
C THR A 129 1.10 -1.37 6.86
N LEU A 130 1.64 -0.27 7.35
CA LEU A 130 2.01 0.90 6.54
C LEU A 130 3.51 1.14 6.62
N ALA A 131 4.16 1.17 5.47
CA ALA A 131 5.59 1.48 5.37
C ALA A 131 5.78 2.83 4.71
N GLU A 132 6.69 3.63 5.25
CA GLU A 132 7.10 4.89 4.63
C GLU A 132 8.51 4.70 4.07
N LEU A 133 8.67 4.91 2.77
CA LEU A 133 9.94 4.83 2.07
C LEU A 133 10.31 6.20 1.50
N GLU A 134 11.60 6.50 1.45
CA GLU A 134 12.09 7.77 0.94
C GLU A 134 13.31 7.55 0.06
N GLY A 135 13.39 8.27 -1.04
CA GLY A 135 14.51 8.24 -1.96
C GLY A 135 14.27 9.20 -3.11
N GLU A 136 15.30 9.46 -3.92
CA GLU A 136 15.14 10.35 -5.06
C GLU A 136 14.22 9.76 -6.12
N VAL A 137 14.35 8.45 -6.35
CA VAL A 137 13.59 7.72 -7.37
C VAL A 137 13.22 6.33 -6.84
N PRO A 138 12.09 5.76 -7.31
CA PRO A 138 11.66 4.42 -6.88
C PRO A 138 12.38 3.33 -7.68
N VAL A 139 13.66 3.15 -7.41
CA VAL A 139 14.54 2.19 -8.09
C VAL A 139 15.09 1.21 -7.07
N ALA A 140 15.32 -0.04 -7.52
CA ALA A 140 15.79 -1.11 -6.65
C ALA A 140 17.04 -0.71 -5.85
N GLY A 141 16.97 -0.88 -4.54
CA GLY A 141 18.07 -0.58 -3.62
C GLY A 141 18.33 0.90 -3.36
N LEU A 142 17.52 1.81 -3.91
CA LEU A 142 17.75 3.24 -3.78
C LEU A 142 16.79 3.96 -2.83
N MET A 143 15.90 3.22 -2.16
CA MET A 143 15.01 3.83 -1.18
C MET A 143 15.36 3.37 0.23
N GLU A 144 15.08 4.22 1.19
CA GLU A 144 15.28 3.94 2.60
C GLU A 144 13.94 3.70 3.28
N LEU A 145 13.86 2.69 4.14
CA LEU A 145 12.69 2.45 4.95
C LEU A 145 12.74 3.40 6.15
N VAL A 146 11.87 4.40 6.15
CA VAL A 146 11.82 5.42 7.19
C VAL A 146 11.06 4.93 8.41
N SER A 147 9.93 4.26 8.20
CA SER A 147 9.10 3.75 9.28
C SER A 147 8.25 2.58 8.81
N LEU A 148 7.85 1.75 9.77
CA LEU A 148 6.97 0.61 9.54
C LEU A 148 5.99 0.57 10.70
N TYR A 149 4.70 0.78 10.39
CA TYR A 149 3.64 0.82 11.39
C TYR A 149 2.73 -0.39 11.23
N HIS A 150 2.56 -1.13 12.30
CA HIS A 150 1.62 -2.26 12.37
C HIS A 150 0.47 -1.87 13.29
N PRO A 151 -0.79 -1.83 12.79
CA PRO A 151 -1.92 -1.57 13.67
C PRO A 151 -2.02 -2.65 14.74
N ARG A 152 -2.19 -2.22 15.99
CA ARG A 152 -2.35 -3.16 17.09
C ARG A 152 -3.82 -3.28 17.48
N HIS A 153 -4.18 -4.49 17.87
CA HIS A 153 -5.51 -4.78 18.35
C HIS A 153 -5.58 -4.50 19.84
N SER A 154 -6.53 -3.75 20.24
CA SER A 154 -6.80 -3.48 21.66
C SER A 154 -8.21 -3.91 21.97
#